data_31d8e4cfaed07252bcd14b7454168d79
#
_entry.id   31d8e4cfaed07252bcd14b7454168d79
#
_cell.length_a   1.000
_cell.length_b   1.000
_cell.length_c   1.000
_cell.angle_alpha   90.00
_cell.angle_beta   90.00
_cell.angle_gamma   90.00
#
_symmetry.space_group_name_H-M   'P 1'
#
loop_
_entity.id
_entity.type
_entity.pdbx_description
1 polymer ?
#
loop_
_entity_poly.entity_id
_entity_poly.type
_entity_poly.pdbx_seq_one_letter_code
_entity_poly.pdbx_strand_id
1 'polypeptide(L)'
;MSVVEVTVRSQDGTCHFGHKVGDKIVFNGRTIKGRICYSAPTTLLPRIYAMRFNAEFPWEKDKNVVYGVCPDHENHVVFEIRRIKKK
;
A
#
# COMPACT_ATOMS: atom_id res chain seq x y z
N MET A 1 2.21 13.69 11.27
CA MET A 1 2.16 12.37 10.62
C MET A 1 1.12 12.37 9.51
N SER A 2 1.34 11.57 8.51
CA SER A 2 0.43 11.50 7.36
C SER A 2 -0.47 10.28 7.45
N VAL A 3 -1.65 10.41 6.90
CA VAL A 3 -2.50 9.26 6.59
C VAL A 3 -1.97 8.64 5.30
N VAL A 4 -1.95 7.33 5.25
CA VAL A 4 -1.47 6.61 4.07
C VAL A 4 -2.62 5.81 3.47
N GLU A 5 -2.90 6.07 2.19
CA GLU A 5 -3.92 5.34 1.45
C GLU A 5 -3.26 4.35 0.51
N VAL A 6 -3.67 3.09 0.59
CA VAL A 6 -3.15 2.03 -0.25
C VAL A 6 -4.25 1.63 -1.24
N THR A 7 -3.92 1.65 -2.52
CA THR A 7 -4.87 1.32 -3.59
C THR A 7 -4.32 0.16 -4.40
N VAL A 8 -5.17 -0.83 -4.69
CA VAL A 8 -4.81 -1.93 -5.58
C VAL A 8 -4.77 -1.40 -7.01
N ARG A 9 -3.61 -1.43 -7.65
CA ARG A 9 -3.41 -0.89 -8.99
C ARG A 9 -3.41 -1.94 -10.08
N SER A 10 -2.90 -3.13 -9.78
CA SER A 10 -2.92 -4.21 -10.76
C SER A 10 -2.89 -5.55 -10.04
N GLN A 11 -3.29 -6.58 -10.77
CA GLN A 11 -3.36 -7.93 -10.22
C GLN A 11 -3.09 -8.93 -11.33
N ASP A 12 -2.11 -9.79 -11.12
CA ASP A 12 -1.82 -10.91 -12.00
C ASP A 12 -2.33 -12.19 -11.37
N GLY A 13 -2.95 -13.06 -12.17
CA GLY A 13 -3.49 -14.32 -11.67
C GLY A 13 -4.67 -14.10 -10.75
N THR A 14 -4.82 -14.95 -9.76
CA THR A 14 -5.93 -14.92 -8.83
C THR A 14 -5.43 -14.61 -7.42
N CYS A 15 -5.90 -13.51 -6.84
CA CYS A 15 -5.60 -13.20 -5.45
C CYS A 15 -6.54 -14.02 -4.57
N HIS A 16 -5.97 -14.89 -3.74
CA HIS A 16 -6.76 -15.78 -2.89
C HIS A 16 -7.59 -15.02 -1.85
N PHE A 17 -7.11 -13.86 -1.43
CA PHE A 17 -7.87 -13.00 -0.53
C PHE A 17 -9.04 -12.32 -1.24
N GLY A 18 -8.92 -12.09 -2.55
CA GLY A 18 -9.96 -11.45 -3.34
C GLY A 18 -9.76 -9.96 -3.53
N HIS A 19 -8.51 -9.46 -3.47
CA HIS A 19 -8.24 -8.07 -3.81
C HIS A 19 -8.59 -7.79 -5.26
N LYS A 20 -9.17 -6.63 -5.50
CA LYS A 20 -9.56 -6.19 -6.84
C LYS A 20 -8.96 -4.82 -7.12
N VAL A 21 -8.64 -4.57 -8.37
CA VAL A 21 -8.13 -3.26 -8.79
C VAL A 21 -9.11 -2.18 -8.36
N GLY A 22 -8.59 -1.16 -7.71
CA GLY A 22 -9.39 -0.07 -7.19
C GLY A 22 -9.73 -0.18 -5.71
N ASP A 23 -9.50 -1.35 -5.09
CA ASP A 23 -9.72 -1.49 -3.65
C ASP A 23 -8.79 -0.54 -2.89
N LYS A 24 -9.30 0.06 -1.83
CA LYS A 24 -8.55 1.01 -1.02
C LYS A 24 -8.51 0.59 0.43
N ILE A 25 -7.34 0.78 1.02
CA ILE A 25 -7.12 0.52 2.45
C ILE A 25 -6.47 1.78 3.03
N VAL A 26 -6.94 2.24 4.17
CA VAL A 26 -6.43 3.45 4.79
C VAL A 26 -5.75 3.11 6.11
N PHE A 27 -4.50 3.55 6.23
CA PHE A 27 -3.72 3.42 7.46
C PHE A 27 -3.66 4.81 8.09
N ASN A 28 -4.46 5.02 9.14
CA ASN A 28 -4.65 6.35 9.69
C ASN A 28 -3.73 6.66 10.89
N GLY A 29 -2.77 5.78 11.16
CA GLY A 29 -1.87 5.95 12.28
C GLY A 29 -2.30 5.23 13.55
N ARG A 30 -3.52 4.72 13.58
CA ARG A 30 -4.06 3.96 14.73
C ARG A 30 -4.58 2.61 14.30
N THR A 31 -5.39 2.60 13.26
CA THR A 31 -6.03 1.38 12.79
C THR A 31 -5.95 1.32 11.27
N ILE A 32 -6.32 0.18 10.76
CA ILE A 32 -6.42 -0.06 9.32
C ILE A 32 -7.91 -0.06 8.98
N LYS A 33 -8.30 0.78 8.03
CA LYS A 33 -9.66 0.80 7.52
C LYS A 33 -9.68 0.19 6.14
N GLY A 34 -10.53 -0.82 5.95
CA GLY A 34 -10.61 -1.57 4.71
C GLY A 34 -10.15 -3.00 4.92
N ARG A 35 -10.17 -3.76 3.84
CA ARG A 35 -9.79 -5.17 3.87
C ARG A 35 -8.42 -5.35 3.25
N ILE A 36 -7.54 -6.01 3.98
CA ILE A 36 -6.21 -6.32 3.46
C ILE A 36 -5.85 -7.76 3.84
N CYS A 37 -5.26 -8.46 2.89
CA CYS A 37 -4.74 -9.81 3.12
C CYS A 37 -3.65 -9.77 4.19
N TYR A 38 -3.61 -10.78 5.05
CA TYR A 38 -2.62 -10.80 6.13
C TYR A 38 -1.19 -10.93 5.63
N SER A 39 -0.98 -11.41 4.41
CA SER A 39 0.39 -11.53 3.88
C SER A 39 0.89 -10.26 3.21
N ALA A 40 0.00 -9.43 2.65
CA ALA A 40 0.42 -8.17 2.01
C ALA A 40 1.17 -7.24 2.96
N PRO A 41 0.76 -7.07 4.22
CA PRO A 41 1.50 -6.18 5.13
C PRO A 41 2.95 -6.57 5.34
N THR A 42 3.31 -7.83 5.13
CA THR A 42 4.70 -8.26 5.32
C THR A 42 5.67 -7.52 4.40
N THR A 43 5.20 -7.08 3.24
CA THR A 43 6.03 -6.30 2.30
C THR A 43 5.66 -4.83 2.29
N LEU A 44 4.42 -4.49 2.64
CA LEU A 44 3.93 -3.12 2.53
C LEU A 44 4.19 -2.27 3.77
N LEU A 45 4.15 -2.87 4.97
CA LEU A 45 4.24 -2.08 6.20
C LEU A 45 5.51 -1.24 6.32
N PRO A 46 6.70 -1.72 5.95
CA PRO A 46 7.88 -0.86 6.03
C PRO A 46 7.74 0.40 5.17
N ARG A 47 7.16 0.28 3.99
CA ARG A 47 6.94 1.43 3.10
C ARG A 47 5.86 2.35 3.64
N ILE A 48 4.79 1.77 4.18
CA ILE A 48 3.71 2.54 4.78
C ILE A 48 4.23 3.34 5.97
N TYR A 49 5.03 2.70 6.82
CA TYR A 49 5.64 3.38 7.97
C TYR A 49 6.53 4.54 7.52
N ALA A 50 7.37 4.29 6.52
CA ALA A 50 8.25 5.33 6.01
C ALA A 50 7.46 6.52 5.48
N MET A 51 6.41 6.24 4.70
CA MET A 51 5.57 7.29 4.14
C MET A 51 4.84 8.08 5.22
N ARG A 52 4.42 7.41 6.28
CA ARG A 52 3.73 8.04 7.39
C ARG A 52 4.61 9.09 8.08
N PHE A 53 5.92 8.86 8.09
CA PHE A 53 6.88 9.74 8.74
C PHE A 53 7.68 10.58 7.74
N ASN A 54 7.07 10.89 6.61
CA ASN A 54 7.58 11.85 5.62
C ASN A 54 8.82 11.40 4.87
N ALA A 55 9.07 10.11 4.75
CA ALA A 55 10.18 9.62 3.95
C ALA A 55 9.96 9.96 2.47
N GLU A 56 11.07 10.17 1.76
CA GLU A 56 11.06 10.39 0.32
C GLU A 56 11.95 9.35 -0.33
N PHE A 57 11.40 8.67 -1.33
CA PHE A 57 12.13 7.63 -2.03
C PHE A 57 12.77 8.24 -3.28
N PRO A 58 14.11 8.19 -3.40
CA PRO A 58 14.78 8.94 -4.47
C PRO A 58 14.45 8.45 -5.88
N TRP A 59 13.98 7.20 -6.01
CA TRP A 59 13.63 6.67 -7.33
C TRP A 59 12.22 7.05 -7.77
N GLU A 60 11.40 7.65 -6.89
CA GLU A 60 10.05 8.04 -7.23
C GLU A 60 9.99 9.50 -7.64
N LYS A 61 9.30 9.79 -8.73
CA LYS A 61 9.08 11.17 -9.17
C LYS A 61 8.14 11.90 -8.23
N ASP A 62 7.05 11.25 -7.86
CA ASP A 62 6.10 11.80 -6.89
C ASP A 62 6.52 11.34 -5.50
N LYS A 63 6.96 12.29 -4.67
CA LYS A 63 7.44 11.97 -3.33
C LYS A 63 6.34 11.55 -2.38
N ASN A 64 5.09 11.64 -2.80
CA ASN A 64 3.95 11.23 -1.99
C ASN A 64 3.44 9.84 -2.35
N VAL A 65 4.13 9.14 -3.26
CA VAL A 65 3.69 7.83 -3.76
C VAL A 65 4.87 6.86 -3.79
N VAL A 66 4.63 5.64 -3.36
CA VAL A 66 5.55 4.53 -3.57
C VAL A 66 4.71 3.29 -3.86
N TYR A 67 5.30 2.29 -4.48
CA TYR A 67 4.59 1.08 -4.85
C TYR A 67 5.15 -0.11 -4.09
N GLY A 68 4.28 -1.07 -3.81
CA GLY A 68 4.67 -2.33 -3.20
C GLY A 68 3.93 -3.47 -3.86
N VAL A 69 4.43 -4.68 -3.69
CA VAL A 69 3.87 -5.89 -4.27
C VAL A 69 3.68 -6.90 -3.16
N CYS A 70 2.57 -7.65 -3.19
CA CYS A 70 2.38 -8.71 -2.22
C CYS A 70 3.42 -9.82 -2.44
N PRO A 71 3.71 -10.64 -1.41
CA PRO A 71 4.78 -11.64 -1.52
C PRO A 71 4.44 -12.86 -2.35
N ASP A 72 3.25 -12.98 -2.88
CA ASP A 72 2.86 -14.12 -3.72
C ASP A 72 3.51 -14.01 -5.09
N HIS A 73 4.46 -14.88 -5.39
CA HIS A 73 5.23 -14.80 -6.63
C HIS A 73 4.42 -15.23 -7.86
N GLU A 74 3.30 -15.90 -7.68
CA GLU A 74 2.47 -16.37 -8.79
C GLU A 74 1.27 -15.47 -9.06
N ASN A 75 0.79 -14.78 -8.04
CA ASN A 75 -0.42 -13.95 -8.13
C ASN A 75 -0.11 -12.56 -7.58
N HIS A 76 0.66 -11.80 -8.36
CA HIS A 76 1.12 -10.49 -7.91
C HIS A 76 -0.03 -9.49 -7.82
N VAL A 77 -0.12 -8.81 -6.69
CA VAL A 77 -0.99 -7.65 -6.53
C VAL A 77 -0.10 -6.46 -6.29
N VAL A 78 -0.20 -5.46 -7.13
CA VAL A 78 0.60 -4.23 -7.01
C VAL A 78 -0.24 -3.18 -6.31
N PHE A 79 0.32 -2.61 -5.25
CA PHE A 79 -0.35 -1.59 -4.45
C PHE A 79 0.33 -0.24 -4.66
N GLU A 80 -0.48 0.79 -4.84
CA GLU A 80 -0.01 2.16 -4.79
C GLU A 80 -0.16 2.65 -3.36
N ILE A 81 0.94 3.09 -2.77
CA ILE A 81 0.98 3.58 -1.40
C ILE A 81 1.11 5.09 -1.47
N ARG A 82 0.05 5.81 -1.15
CA ARG A 82 0.00 7.26 -1.29
C ARG A 82 -0.11 7.93 0.06
N ARG A 83 0.77 8.90 0.28
CA ARG A 83 0.69 9.72 1.48
C ARG A 83 -0.32 10.84 1.27
N ILE A 84 -1.29 10.90 2.18
CA ILE A 84 -2.28 11.97 2.19
C ILE A 84 -1.96 12.83 3.39
N LYS A 85 -1.65 14.10 3.16
CA LYS A 85 -1.32 14.97 4.27
C LYS A 85 -2.54 15.22 5.13
N LYS A 86 -2.37 14.99 6.41
CA LYS A 86 -3.37 15.34 7.39
C LYS A 86 -3.00 16.69 7.99
N LYS A 87 -3.99 17.52 8.08
CA LYS A 87 -3.81 18.83 8.72
C LYS A 87 -3.97 18.74 10.22
#